data_e425f1105541d2d05847a539cc9cc536
#
_entry.id   e425f1105541d2d05847a539cc9cc536
#
_cell.length_a   1.000
_cell.length_b   1.000
_cell.length_c   1.000
_cell.angle_alpha   90.00
_cell.angle_beta   90.00
_cell.angle_gamma   90.00
#
_symmetry.space_group_name_H-M   'P 1'
#
loop_
_entity.id
_entity.type
_entity.pdbx_description
1 polymer ?
#
loop_
_entity_poly.entity_id
_entity_poly.type
_entity_poly.pdbx_seq_one_letter_code
_entity_poly.pdbx_strand_id
1 'polypeptide(L)'
;WFAWGFTVLGAAVILLGIYIGLFVVPPDAIQGDSARIMFVHVPAMWLSLFAYAFMVGASLISIVWRHALADVAAKSAAPFGAAVTAFGLITGSIWGYPTWGTWWEWGDARLVSTLILFFIYLGYIAIWQAMETPQKAARAAAILCLAGAVNVPIIHFSVNWFATLH
;
A
#
# COMPACT_ATOMS: atom_id res chain seq x y z
N TRP A 1 -8.51 -28.00 0.36
CA TRP A 1 -9.30 -27.89 1.59
C TRP A 1 -8.64 -26.93 2.58
N PHE A 2 -7.38 -27.12 2.96
CA PHE A 2 -6.67 -26.25 3.90
C PHE A 2 -6.65 -24.78 3.47
N ALA A 3 -6.33 -24.48 2.21
CA ALA A 3 -6.30 -23.10 1.70
C ALA A 3 -7.65 -22.40 1.88
N TRP A 4 -8.75 -23.06 1.56
CA TRP A 4 -10.09 -22.52 1.76
C TRP A 4 -10.42 -22.27 3.23
N GLY A 5 -10.02 -23.17 4.14
CA GLY A 5 -10.18 -22.97 5.58
C GLY A 5 -9.49 -21.70 6.08
N PHE A 6 -8.22 -21.49 5.70
CA PHE A 6 -7.48 -20.29 6.06
C PHE A 6 -8.07 -19.02 5.43
N THR A 7 -8.55 -19.10 4.19
CA THR A 7 -9.19 -17.93 3.53
C THR A 7 -10.46 -17.53 4.26
N VAL A 8 -11.34 -18.48 4.57
CA VAL A 8 -12.60 -18.21 5.29
C VAL A 8 -12.33 -17.67 6.68
N LEU A 9 -11.42 -18.29 7.44
CA LEU A 9 -11.04 -17.83 8.77
C LEU A 9 -10.45 -16.42 8.73
N GLY A 10 -9.51 -16.17 7.81
CA GLY A 10 -8.91 -14.86 7.63
C GLY A 10 -9.94 -13.78 7.27
N ALA A 11 -10.84 -14.09 6.34
CA ALA A 11 -11.93 -13.17 5.99
C ALA A 11 -12.85 -12.89 7.19
N ALA A 12 -13.22 -13.92 7.96
CA ALA A 12 -14.06 -13.75 9.15
C ALA A 12 -13.39 -12.86 10.22
N VAL A 13 -12.09 -13.06 10.47
CA VAL A 13 -11.33 -12.24 11.44
C VAL A 13 -11.23 -10.79 10.96
N ILE A 14 -10.96 -10.55 9.67
CA ILE A 14 -10.91 -9.20 9.10
C ILE A 14 -12.26 -8.51 9.22
N LEU A 15 -13.35 -9.18 8.83
CA LEU A 15 -14.70 -8.61 8.93
C LEU A 15 -15.10 -8.31 10.37
N LEU A 16 -14.77 -9.19 11.31
CA LEU A 16 -15.00 -8.97 12.74
C LEU A 16 -14.20 -7.75 13.24
N GLY A 17 -12.91 -7.65 12.86
CA GLY A 17 -12.06 -6.51 13.22
C GLY A 17 -12.60 -5.18 12.67
N ILE A 18 -13.05 -5.16 11.42
CA ILE A 18 -13.70 -3.99 10.80
C ILE A 18 -14.99 -3.64 11.55
N TYR A 19 -15.84 -4.64 11.84
CA TYR A 19 -17.08 -4.43 12.56
C TYR A 19 -16.83 -3.82 13.97
N ILE A 20 -15.91 -4.40 14.73
CA ILE A 20 -15.56 -3.89 16.06
C ILE A 20 -14.99 -2.46 15.94
N GLY A 21 -14.05 -2.21 15.02
CA GLY A 21 -13.42 -0.90 14.87
C GLY A 21 -14.39 0.20 14.45
N LEU A 22 -15.28 -0.09 13.51
CA LEU A 22 -16.18 0.92 12.97
C LEU A 22 -17.46 1.14 13.80
N PHE A 23 -17.95 0.11 14.50
CA PHE A 23 -19.28 0.16 15.12
C PHE A 23 -19.29 -0.05 16.64
N VAL A 24 -18.28 -0.72 17.22
CA VAL A 24 -18.26 -1.07 18.65
C VAL A 24 -17.35 -0.16 19.46
N VAL A 25 -16.18 0.21 18.91
CA VAL A 25 -15.23 1.10 19.60
C VAL A 25 -15.90 2.45 19.88
N PRO A 26 -15.80 2.98 21.13
CA PRO A 26 -16.35 4.30 21.42
C PRO A 26 -15.66 5.40 20.60
N PRO A 27 -16.34 6.53 20.36
CA PRO A 27 -15.73 7.70 19.70
C PRO A 27 -14.48 8.19 20.45
N ASP A 28 -13.50 8.67 19.71
CA ASP A 28 -12.31 9.30 20.29
C ASP A 28 -12.68 10.63 20.99
N ALA A 29 -11.97 10.97 22.07
CA ALA A 29 -12.24 12.17 22.86
C ALA A 29 -12.01 13.49 22.11
N ILE A 30 -11.13 13.48 21.09
CA ILE A 30 -10.74 14.68 20.32
C ILE A 30 -11.35 14.63 18.92
N GLN A 31 -11.22 13.48 18.24
CA GLN A 31 -11.61 13.32 16.83
C GLN A 31 -13.04 12.78 16.65
N GLY A 32 -13.69 12.36 17.73
CA GLY A 32 -15.03 11.79 17.67
C GLY A 32 -15.10 10.50 16.83
N ASP A 33 -16.16 10.37 16.04
CA ASP A 33 -16.38 9.20 15.17
C ASP A 33 -15.41 9.12 13.99
N SER A 34 -14.79 10.24 13.60
CA SER A 34 -13.84 10.23 12.47
C SER A 34 -12.60 9.38 12.75
N ALA A 35 -12.20 9.22 14.00
CA ALA A 35 -11.09 8.36 14.40
C ALA A 35 -11.30 6.88 14.04
N ARG A 36 -12.54 6.43 13.92
CA ARG A 36 -12.86 5.03 13.59
C ARG A 36 -12.34 4.60 12.22
N ILE A 37 -12.17 5.55 11.29
CA ILE A 37 -11.63 5.25 9.95
C ILE A 37 -10.19 4.71 10.03
N MET A 38 -9.46 5.01 11.11
CA MET A 38 -8.10 4.53 11.33
C MET A 38 -8.03 3.00 11.43
N PHE A 39 -9.10 2.33 11.87
CA PHE A 39 -9.15 0.86 11.95
C PHE A 39 -9.12 0.17 10.58
N VAL A 40 -9.43 0.87 9.51
CA VAL A 40 -9.31 0.38 8.14
C VAL A 40 -8.17 1.04 7.38
N HIS A 41 -7.92 2.34 7.63
CA HIS A 41 -6.86 3.10 6.98
C HIS A 41 -5.47 2.58 7.34
N VAL A 42 -5.16 2.47 8.64
CA VAL A 42 -3.82 2.07 9.10
C VAL A 42 -3.44 0.66 8.62
N PRO A 43 -4.29 -0.37 8.77
CA PRO A 43 -3.99 -1.68 8.20
C PRO A 43 -3.78 -1.67 6.69
N ALA A 44 -4.57 -0.89 5.93
CA ALA A 44 -4.40 -0.78 4.49
C ALA A 44 -3.02 -0.18 4.12
N MET A 45 -2.58 0.86 4.84
CA MET A 45 -1.28 1.46 4.61
C MET A 45 -0.13 0.52 4.96
N TRP A 46 -0.24 -0.25 6.05
CA TRP A 46 0.73 -1.29 6.38
C TRP A 46 0.79 -2.38 5.31
N LEU A 47 -0.36 -2.85 4.83
CA LEU A 47 -0.43 -3.83 3.74
C LEU A 47 0.17 -3.29 2.44
N SER A 48 -0.04 -2.01 2.13
CA SER A 48 0.60 -1.34 0.98
C SER A 48 2.13 -1.41 1.07
N LEU A 49 2.70 -0.98 2.19
CA LEU A 49 4.15 -1.00 2.38
C LEU A 49 4.71 -2.42 2.42
N PHE A 50 4.00 -3.35 3.06
CA PHE A 50 4.40 -4.76 3.11
C PHE A 50 4.41 -5.41 1.72
N ALA A 51 3.35 -5.19 0.92
CA ALA A 51 3.28 -5.68 -0.45
C ALA A 51 4.42 -5.12 -1.31
N TYR A 52 4.77 -3.83 -1.11
CA TYR A 52 5.88 -3.21 -1.82
C TYR A 52 7.23 -3.80 -1.39
N ALA A 53 7.47 -3.96 -0.10
CA ALA A 53 8.69 -4.60 0.41
C ALA A 53 8.85 -6.03 -0.11
N PHE A 54 7.75 -6.79 -0.19
CA PHE A 54 7.73 -8.11 -0.82
C PHE A 54 8.12 -8.04 -2.31
N MET A 55 7.56 -7.09 -3.06
CA MET A 55 7.92 -6.88 -4.47
C MET A 55 9.38 -6.49 -4.65
N VAL A 56 9.94 -5.64 -3.77
CA VAL A 56 11.36 -5.28 -3.77
C VAL A 56 12.23 -6.51 -3.56
N GLY A 57 11.93 -7.35 -2.57
CA GLY A 57 12.66 -8.59 -2.32
C GLY A 57 12.60 -9.54 -3.52
N ALA A 58 11.41 -9.76 -4.09
CA ALA A 58 11.22 -10.58 -5.27
C ALA A 58 11.95 -10.00 -6.50
N SER A 59 11.92 -8.69 -6.70
CA SER A 59 12.63 -8.00 -7.79
C SER A 59 14.15 -8.12 -7.66
N LEU A 60 14.69 -8.07 -6.45
CA LEU A 60 16.12 -8.34 -6.20
C LEU A 60 16.49 -9.76 -6.59
N ILE A 61 15.70 -10.75 -6.13
CA ILE A 61 15.89 -12.16 -6.48
C ILE A 61 15.83 -12.37 -8.01
N SER A 62 14.87 -11.71 -8.67
CA SER A 62 14.71 -11.74 -10.12
C SER A 62 15.96 -11.22 -10.84
N ILE A 63 16.45 -10.04 -10.46
CA ILE A 63 17.60 -9.41 -11.16
C ILE A 63 18.90 -10.18 -10.89
N VAL A 64 19.14 -10.59 -9.64
CA VAL A 64 20.40 -11.23 -9.24
C VAL A 64 20.47 -12.67 -9.72
N TRP A 65 19.42 -13.45 -9.51
CA TRP A 65 19.40 -14.89 -9.81
C TRP A 65 18.56 -15.28 -11.03
N ARG A 66 17.92 -14.30 -11.70
CA ARG A 66 17.04 -14.52 -12.88
C ARG A 66 15.96 -15.57 -12.62
N HIS A 67 15.33 -15.49 -11.46
CA HIS A 67 14.40 -16.51 -10.96
C HIS A 67 12.96 -16.20 -11.41
N ALA A 68 12.43 -17.00 -12.34
CA ALA A 68 11.12 -16.76 -12.96
C ALA A 68 9.95 -16.74 -11.96
N LEU A 69 9.98 -17.54 -10.88
CA LEU A 69 8.94 -17.50 -9.84
C LEU A 69 8.96 -16.18 -9.05
N ALA A 70 10.12 -15.55 -8.90
CA ALA A 70 10.20 -14.24 -8.27
C ALA A 70 9.52 -13.16 -9.12
N ASP A 71 9.66 -13.23 -10.45
CA ASP A 71 8.95 -12.36 -11.38
C ASP A 71 7.43 -12.50 -11.24
N VAL A 72 6.95 -13.75 -11.22
CA VAL A 72 5.52 -14.05 -11.07
C VAL A 72 5.01 -13.58 -9.71
N ALA A 73 5.78 -13.78 -8.63
CA ALA A 73 5.42 -13.36 -7.29
C ALA A 73 5.26 -11.84 -7.20
N ALA A 74 6.25 -11.07 -7.69
CA ALA A 74 6.19 -9.62 -7.71
C ALA A 74 5.02 -9.11 -8.58
N LYS A 75 4.84 -9.69 -9.78
CA LYS A 75 3.73 -9.36 -10.68
C LYS A 75 2.37 -9.58 -10.03
N SER A 76 2.21 -10.69 -9.29
CA SER A 76 0.95 -11.04 -8.63
C SER A 76 0.65 -10.14 -7.43
N ALA A 77 1.67 -9.62 -6.74
CA ALA A 77 1.52 -8.72 -5.60
C ALA A 77 1.15 -7.28 -6.01
N ALA A 78 1.56 -6.84 -7.22
CA ALA A 78 1.41 -5.46 -7.64
C ALA A 78 -0.05 -4.96 -7.67
N PRO A 79 -1.04 -5.69 -8.23
CA PRO A 79 -2.44 -5.24 -8.22
C PRO A 79 -3.02 -5.13 -6.81
N PHE A 80 -2.66 -6.05 -5.92
CA PHE A 80 -3.06 -5.98 -4.52
C PHE A 80 -2.46 -4.74 -3.84
N GLY A 81 -1.14 -4.51 -4.01
CA GLY A 81 -0.47 -3.33 -3.46
C GLY A 81 -1.08 -2.03 -3.98
N ALA A 82 -1.37 -1.94 -5.28
CA ALA A 82 -2.05 -0.79 -5.87
C ALA A 82 -3.44 -0.55 -5.26
N ALA A 83 -4.24 -1.60 -5.14
CA ALA A 83 -5.60 -1.52 -4.61
C ALA A 83 -5.63 -1.04 -3.14
N VAL A 84 -4.80 -1.63 -2.27
CA VAL A 84 -4.75 -1.22 -0.86
C VAL A 84 -4.13 0.17 -0.68
N THR A 85 -3.20 0.59 -1.56
CA THR A 85 -2.66 1.96 -1.56
C THR A 85 -3.73 2.97 -1.96
N ALA A 86 -4.49 2.70 -3.02
CA ALA A 86 -5.61 3.54 -3.44
C ALA A 86 -6.67 3.67 -2.33
N PHE A 87 -7.02 2.54 -1.70
CA PHE A 87 -7.95 2.52 -0.58
C PHE A 87 -7.41 3.36 0.61
N GLY A 88 -6.12 3.24 0.92
CA GLY A 88 -5.47 4.05 1.94
C GLY A 88 -5.50 5.55 1.62
N LEU A 89 -5.21 5.94 0.38
CA LEU A 89 -5.30 7.34 -0.06
C LEU A 89 -6.73 7.89 0.08
N ILE A 90 -7.75 7.14 -0.33
CA ILE A 90 -9.15 7.54 -0.22
C ILE A 90 -9.57 7.68 1.25
N THR A 91 -9.30 6.67 2.07
CA THR A 91 -9.68 6.68 3.49
C THR A 91 -8.90 7.74 4.27
N GLY A 92 -7.64 7.99 3.93
CA GLY A 92 -6.85 9.07 4.49
C GLY A 92 -7.40 10.45 4.16
N SER A 93 -7.85 10.67 2.92
CA SER A 93 -8.51 11.92 2.52
C SER A 93 -9.82 12.14 3.27
N ILE A 94 -10.65 11.09 3.41
CA ILE A 94 -11.92 11.16 4.17
C ILE A 94 -11.66 11.49 5.64
N TRP A 95 -10.65 10.91 6.27
CA TRP A 95 -10.27 11.21 7.64
C TRP A 95 -9.62 12.60 7.78
N GLY A 96 -8.86 13.04 6.77
CA GLY A 96 -8.16 14.33 6.78
C GLY A 96 -9.11 15.51 6.83
N TYR A 97 -10.25 15.45 6.15
CA TYR A 97 -11.18 16.57 6.09
C TYR A 97 -11.73 17.01 7.46
N PRO A 98 -12.29 16.13 8.29
CA PRO A 98 -12.74 16.52 9.64
C PRO A 98 -11.60 16.82 10.61
N THR A 99 -10.38 16.31 10.36
CA THR A 99 -9.23 16.45 11.26
C THR A 99 -8.44 17.73 10.98
N TRP A 100 -8.20 18.05 9.71
CA TRP A 100 -7.34 19.16 9.27
C TRP A 100 -8.04 20.19 8.39
N GLY A 101 -9.32 19.99 8.06
CA GLY A 101 -10.12 20.89 7.23
C GLY A 101 -9.84 20.78 5.72
N THR A 102 -9.02 19.83 5.28
CA THR A 102 -8.70 19.61 3.87
C THR A 102 -8.74 18.14 3.49
N TRP A 103 -9.17 17.85 2.25
CA TRP A 103 -9.14 16.50 1.68
C TRP A 103 -7.74 16.09 1.25
N TRP A 104 -6.88 17.07 0.90
CA TRP A 104 -5.56 16.82 0.38
C TRP A 104 -4.64 18.02 0.64
N GLU A 105 -3.39 17.74 1.02
CA GLU A 105 -2.36 18.76 1.20
C GLU A 105 -1.11 18.41 0.38
N TRP A 106 -0.84 19.20 -0.65
CA TRP A 106 0.31 18.98 -1.54
C TRP A 106 1.65 19.22 -0.86
N GLY A 107 1.69 19.99 0.22
CA GLY A 107 2.88 20.21 1.03
C GLY A 107 3.22 19.06 1.97
N ASP A 108 2.31 18.12 2.17
CA ASP A 108 2.52 16.98 3.07
C ASP A 108 3.36 15.89 2.39
N ALA A 109 4.58 15.69 2.88
CA ALA A 109 5.52 14.72 2.29
C ALA A 109 5.02 13.28 2.37
N ARG A 110 4.23 12.90 3.40
CA ARG A 110 3.67 11.56 3.54
C ARG A 110 2.58 11.29 2.52
N LEU A 111 1.67 12.23 2.35
CA LEU A 111 0.59 12.11 1.36
C LEU A 111 1.14 12.01 -0.06
N VAL A 112 2.05 12.94 -0.42
CA VAL A 112 2.63 12.99 -1.77
C VAL A 112 3.49 11.76 -2.05
N SER A 113 4.34 11.32 -1.12
CA SER A 113 5.14 10.10 -1.33
C SER A 113 4.28 8.84 -1.37
N THR A 114 3.16 8.77 -0.66
CA THR A 114 2.21 7.66 -0.79
C THR A 114 1.52 7.66 -2.17
N LEU A 115 1.20 8.84 -2.71
CA LEU A 115 0.67 8.97 -4.07
C LEU A 115 1.72 8.54 -5.11
N ILE A 116 2.99 8.91 -4.91
CA ILE A 116 4.10 8.42 -5.75
C ILE A 116 4.19 6.89 -5.69
N LEU A 117 4.07 6.28 -4.51
CA LEU A 117 4.07 4.82 -4.37
C LEU A 117 2.92 4.19 -5.19
N PHE A 118 1.74 4.78 -5.15
CA PHE A 118 0.61 4.33 -5.97
C PHE A 118 0.94 4.36 -7.46
N PHE A 119 1.53 5.45 -7.96
CA PHE A 119 1.94 5.54 -9.36
C PHE A 119 3.08 4.56 -9.71
N ILE A 120 3.97 4.24 -8.78
CA ILE A 120 4.99 3.19 -9.01
C ILE A 120 4.32 1.83 -9.18
N TYR A 121 3.30 1.49 -8.38
CA TYR A 121 2.51 0.27 -8.57
C TYR A 121 1.84 0.23 -9.95
N LEU A 122 1.19 1.34 -10.34
CA LEU A 122 0.54 1.43 -11.65
C LEU A 122 1.55 1.32 -12.79
N GLY A 123 2.69 1.98 -12.68
CA GLY A 123 3.79 1.90 -13.65
C GLY A 123 4.34 0.47 -13.78
N TYR A 124 4.50 -0.24 -12.65
CA TYR A 124 4.90 -1.64 -12.63
C TYR A 124 3.90 -2.52 -13.41
N ILE A 125 2.61 -2.35 -13.15
CA ILE A 125 1.54 -3.09 -13.85
C ILE A 125 1.54 -2.74 -15.35
N ALA A 126 1.65 -1.45 -15.68
CA ALA A 126 1.65 -0.97 -17.06
C ALA A 126 2.83 -1.54 -17.88
N ILE A 127 4.03 -1.64 -17.29
CA ILE A 127 5.18 -2.27 -17.96
C ILE A 127 4.87 -3.71 -18.34
N TRP A 128 4.25 -4.48 -17.46
CA TRP A 128 3.87 -5.86 -17.75
C TRP A 128 2.81 -5.98 -18.86
N GLN A 129 1.95 -4.97 -19.02
CA GLN A 129 0.91 -4.95 -20.05
C GLN A 129 1.43 -4.45 -21.40
N ALA A 130 2.38 -3.52 -21.38
CA ALA A 130 2.88 -2.87 -22.60
C ALA A 130 3.99 -3.63 -23.33
N MET A 131 4.71 -4.51 -22.62
CA MET A 131 5.88 -5.19 -23.21
C MET A 131 5.52 -6.58 -23.71
N GLU A 132 5.84 -6.86 -24.97
CA GLU A 132 5.56 -8.14 -25.63
C GLU A 132 6.34 -9.33 -25.04
N THR A 133 7.58 -9.08 -24.59
CA THR A 133 8.48 -10.12 -24.10
C THR A 133 8.46 -10.19 -22.57
N PRO A 134 7.98 -11.28 -21.95
CA PRO A 134 7.89 -11.39 -20.48
C PRO A 134 9.22 -11.13 -19.76
N GLN A 135 10.35 -11.57 -20.33
CA GLN A 135 11.68 -11.38 -19.73
C GLN A 135 12.09 -9.91 -19.71
N LYS A 136 11.77 -9.15 -20.78
CA LYS A 136 12.05 -7.71 -20.83
C LYS A 136 11.11 -6.95 -19.87
N ALA A 137 9.82 -7.33 -19.82
CA ALA A 137 8.85 -6.77 -18.91
C ALA A 137 9.28 -6.97 -17.45
N ALA A 138 9.64 -8.20 -17.08
CA ALA A 138 10.12 -8.53 -15.73
C ALA A 138 11.31 -7.67 -15.31
N ARG A 139 12.32 -7.56 -16.19
CA ARG A 139 13.52 -6.76 -15.89
C ARG A 139 13.22 -5.27 -15.76
N ALA A 140 12.42 -4.71 -16.67
CA ALA A 140 12.06 -3.29 -16.63
C ALA A 140 11.19 -2.96 -15.38
N ALA A 141 10.21 -3.81 -15.09
CA ALA A 141 9.36 -3.67 -13.91
C ALA A 141 10.16 -3.82 -12.61
N ALA A 142 11.11 -4.77 -12.54
CA ALA A 142 11.97 -4.93 -11.38
C ALA A 142 12.88 -3.71 -11.16
N ILE A 143 13.43 -3.12 -12.22
CA ILE A 143 14.23 -1.87 -12.12
C ILE A 143 13.37 -0.73 -11.59
N LEU A 144 12.16 -0.54 -12.10
CA LEU A 144 11.23 0.47 -11.58
C LEU A 144 10.92 0.25 -10.10
N CYS A 145 10.63 -1.00 -9.71
CA CYS A 145 10.34 -1.37 -8.33
C CYS A 145 11.53 -1.06 -7.40
N LEU A 146 12.75 -1.42 -7.80
CA LEU A 146 13.96 -1.17 -7.00
C LEU A 146 14.29 0.31 -6.91
N ALA A 147 14.15 1.07 -8.01
CA ALA A 147 14.33 2.52 -7.99
C ALA A 147 13.31 3.20 -7.06
N GLY A 148 12.06 2.74 -7.10
CA GLY A 148 10.99 3.24 -6.23
C GLY A 148 11.15 2.87 -4.75
N ALA A 149 12.01 1.90 -4.40
CA ALA A 149 12.23 1.49 -3.02
C ALA A 149 12.75 2.63 -2.11
N VAL A 150 13.42 3.62 -2.70
CA VAL A 150 13.86 4.84 -1.99
C VAL A 150 12.69 5.63 -1.42
N ASN A 151 11.50 5.50 -2.02
CA ASN A 151 10.30 6.20 -1.56
C ASN A 151 9.75 5.64 -0.23
N VAL A 152 10.00 4.38 0.09
CA VAL A 152 9.51 3.73 1.33
C VAL A 152 10.07 4.38 2.60
N PRO A 153 11.39 4.58 2.75
CA PRO A 153 11.93 5.36 3.84
C PRO A 153 11.35 6.78 3.94
N ILE A 154 11.11 7.44 2.81
CA ILE A 154 10.52 8.78 2.79
C ILE A 154 9.12 8.75 3.40
N ILE A 155 8.26 7.80 2.99
CA ILE A 155 6.93 7.62 3.60
C ILE A 155 7.03 7.38 5.11
N HIS A 156 7.92 6.47 5.52
CA HIS A 156 8.03 6.06 6.92
C HIS A 156 8.56 7.17 7.82
N PHE A 157 9.64 7.84 7.41
CA PHE A 157 10.32 8.86 8.20
C PHE A 157 9.86 10.30 7.91
N SER A 158 8.88 10.49 7.01
CA SER A 158 8.38 11.82 6.64
C SER A 158 7.99 12.67 7.84
N VAL A 159 7.36 12.09 8.86
CA VAL A 159 6.94 12.79 10.08
C VAL A 159 8.10 13.26 10.95
N ASN A 160 9.27 12.66 10.79
CA ASN A 160 10.49 13.05 11.55
C ASN A 160 11.33 14.05 10.77
N TRP A 161 11.27 14.02 9.42
CA TRP A 161 12.11 14.84 8.56
C TRP A 161 11.43 16.11 8.04
N PHE A 162 10.12 16.09 7.96
CA PHE A 162 9.31 17.18 7.39
C PHE A 162 8.18 17.55 8.32
N ALA A 163 7.69 18.79 8.21
CA ALA A 163 6.41 19.17 8.80
C ALA A 163 5.29 18.50 8.04
N THR A 164 4.63 17.52 8.64
CA THR A 164 3.50 16.80 8.06
C THR A 164 2.27 16.96 8.96
N LEU A 165 1.09 16.71 8.40
CA LEU A 165 -0.17 16.73 9.14
C LEU A 165 -0.35 15.50 10.06
N HIS A 166 0.50 14.49 9.92
CA HIS A 166 0.41 13.21 10.65
C HIS A 166 1.32 13.17 11.86
#